data_e4c24bd9a0d11a4bdfadf5cce86f74f3
#
_entry.id   e4c24bd9a0d11a4bdfadf5cce86f74f3
#
_cell.length_a   1.000
_cell.length_b   1.000
_cell.length_c   1.000
_cell.angle_alpha   90.00
_cell.angle_beta   90.00
_cell.angle_gamma   90.00
#
_symmetry.space_group_name_H-M   'P 1'
#
loop_
_entity.id
_entity.type
_entity.pdbx_description
1 polymer ?
#
loop_
_entity_poly.entity_id
_entity_poly.type
_entity_poly.pdbx_seq_one_letter_code
_entity_poly.pdbx_strand_id
1 'polypeptide(L)'
;MTLSALSQDALPVTTAPSGQPATRPGAIILTRHGEPALSRKCMLTARQYGDWWGRYEIGGLLEGQTPPPELLDAARGAGVIYSSTRLRAQETAAAVSQGREVTADSLFIEAPLPPPNFPDWIKLSPKWWGGVSRFWWHFFNHH
;
A
#
# COMPACT_ATOMS: atom_id res chain seq x y z
N MET A 1 43.45 -36.11 51.18
CA MET A 1 42.18 -35.34 50.96
C MET A 1 42.39 -34.50 49.73
N THR A 2 41.91 -34.95 48.60
CA THR A 2 42.11 -34.30 47.31
C THR A 2 40.68 -33.77 46.84
N LEU A 3 40.61 -32.46 46.77
CA LEU A 3 39.39 -31.78 46.23
C LEU A 3 39.50 -31.73 44.70
N SER A 4 38.54 -32.44 44.05
CA SER A 4 38.39 -32.43 42.59
C SER A 4 37.68 -31.18 42.17
N ALA A 5 38.26 -30.42 41.24
CA ALA A 5 37.66 -29.24 40.63
C ALA A 5 36.65 -29.68 39.57
N LEU A 6 35.41 -29.23 39.73
CA LEU A 6 34.37 -29.38 38.73
C LEU A 6 34.61 -28.37 37.60
N SER A 7 34.85 -28.88 36.40
CA SER A 7 34.90 -28.10 35.16
C SER A 7 33.49 -27.62 34.81
N GLN A 8 33.27 -26.32 34.71
CA GLN A 8 32.04 -25.73 34.18
C GLN A 8 32.13 -25.71 32.65
N ASP A 9 31.44 -26.64 32.03
CA ASP A 9 31.21 -26.60 30.59
C ASP A 9 30.35 -25.38 30.26
N ALA A 10 30.96 -24.39 29.59
CA ALA A 10 30.29 -23.26 29.05
C ALA A 10 29.45 -23.71 27.82
N LEU A 11 28.14 -23.57 27.93
CA LEU A 11 27.24 -23.78 26.80
C LEU A 11 27.54 -22.78 25.68
N PRO A 12 27.49 -23.21 24.39
CA PRO A 12 27.74 -22.30 23.28
C PRO A 12 26.65 -21.23 23.21
N VAL A 13 27.07 -19.96 23.30
CA VAL A 13 26.23 -18.81 23.03
C VAL A 13 25.92 -18.80 21.54
N THR A 14 24.72 -19.24 21.17
CA THR A 14 24.24 -19.10 19.81
C THR A 14 23.99 -17.62 19.56
N THR A 15 24.90 -16.95 18.86
CA THR A 15 24.70 -15.60 18.33
C THR A 15 23.60 -15.67 17.25
N ALA A 16 22.45 -15.11 17.55
CA ALA A 16 21.40 -14.88 16.58
C ALA A 16 21.93 -13.97 15.44
N PRO A 17 21.55 -14.22 14.17
CA PRO A 17 22.00 -13.39 13.05
C PRO A 17 21.50 -11.96 13.24
N SER A 18 22.44 -11.04 13.43
CA SER A 18 22.22 -9.61 13.47
C SER A 18 21.76 -9.13 12.10
N GLY A 19 20.52 -8.68 11.96
CA GLY A 19 20.09 -7.99 10.74
C GLY A 19 18.62 -7.97 10.40
N GLN A 20 17.70 -8.49 11.22
CA GLN A 20 16.27 -8.24 10.99
C GLN A 20 15.80 -7.08 11.88
N PRO A 21 15.23 -6.01 11.29
CA PRO A 21 14.51 -5.05 12.10
C PRO A 21 13.35 -5.81 12.77
N ALA A 22 13.42 -5.93 14.09
CA ALA A 22 12.37 -6.55 14.87
C ALA A 22 11.11 -5.69 14.72
N THR A 23 10.20 -6.08 13.84
CA THR A 23 8.84 -5.53 13.84
C THR A 23 8.23 -5.83 15.19
N ARG A 24 7.90 -4.78 15.93
CA ARG A 24 7.24 -4.93 17.22
C ARG A 24 5.96 -5.74 17.00
N PRO A 25 5.69 -6.77 17.81
CA PRO A 25 4.43 -7.52 17.72
C PRO A 25 3.24 -6.56 17.75
N GLY A 26 2.33 -6.69 16.76
CA GLY A 26 1.17 -5.83 16.64
C GLY A 26 1.37 -4.52 15.88
N ALA A 27 2.52 -4.27 15.24
CA ALA A 27 2.70 -3.12 14.36
C ALA A 27 1.90 -3.29 13.06
N ILE A 28 1.18 -2.23 12.64
CA ILE A 28 0.51 -2.15 11.34
C ILE A 28 1.30 -1.20 10.46
N ILE A 29 1.69 -1.68 9.27
CA ILE A 29 2.39 -0.89 8.26
C ILE A 29 1.43 -0.66 7.12
N LEU A 30 1.14 0.62 6.82
CA LEU A 30 0.30 1.00 5.70
C LEU A 30 1.16 1.59 4.59
N THR A 31 0.93 1.13 3.38
CA THR A 31 1.57 1.69 2.20
C THR A 31 0.54 1.98 1.11
N ARG A 32 0.83 2.99 0.30
CA ARG A 32 0.05 3.29 -0.88
C ARG A 32 0.65 2.56 -2.08
N HIS A 33 -0.20 2.21 -3.07
CA HIS A 33 0.28 1.68 -4.35
C HIS A 33 1.25 2.65 -5.04
N GLY A 34 2.12 2.12 -5.89
CA GLY A 34 3.04 2.89 -6.74
C GLY A 34 2.32 3.85 -7.71
N GLU A 35 3.07 4.52 -8.58
CA GLU A 35 2.48 5.44 -9.56
C GLU A 35 1.62 4.68 -10.57
N PRO A 36 0.35 5.05 -10.76
CA PRO A 36 -0.52 4.42 -11.74
C PRO A 36 -0.09 4.73 -13.17
N ALA A 37 -0.28 3.77 -14.09
CA ALA A 37 -0.01 3.97 -15.53
C ALA A 37 -0.87 5.09 -16.14
N LEU A 38 -2.11 5.26 -15.63
CA LEU A 38 -3.01 6.30 -16.11
C LEU A 38 -2.57 7.68 -15.62
N SER A 39 -2.25 8.58 -16.55
CA SER A 39 -1.80 9.94 -16.25
C SER A 39 -2.85 10.76 -15.51
N ARG A 40 -2.40 11.52 -14.51
CA ARG A 40 -3.19 12.52 -13.77
C ARG A 40 -3.00 13.95 -14.28
N LYS A 41 -2.17 14.13 -15.32
CA LYS A 41 -1.85 15.43 -15.91
C LYS A 41 -2.83 15.75 -17.05
N CYS A 42 -4.10 15.86 -16.72
CA CYS A 42 -5.17 16.21 -17.66
C CYS A 42 -6.23 17.06 -16.94
N MET A 43 -7.00 17.81 -17.73
CA MET A 43 -8.12 18.62 -17.25
C MET A 43 -9.41 17.97 -17.76
N LEU A 44 -10.32 17.66 -16.85
CA LEU A 44 -11.52 16.86 -17.11
C LEU A 44 -12.75 17.58 -16.58
N THR A 45 -13.87 17.46 -17.30
CA THR A 45 -15.20 17.78 -16.75
C THR A 45 -15.61 16.70 -15.75
N ALA A 46 -16.69 16.91 -14.99
CA ALA A 46 -17.21 15.91 -14.04
C ALA A 46 -17.48 14.56 -14.72
N ARG A 47 -18.13 14.58 -15.90
CA ARG A 47 -18.43 13.39 -16.70
C ARG A 47 -17.16 12.67 -17.16
N GLN A 48 -16.23 13.42 -17.75
CA GLN A 48 -14.94 12.87 -18.16
C GLN A 48 -14.12 12.30 -17.00
N TYR A 49 -14.27 12.89 -15.81
CA TYR A 49 -13.61 12.35 -14.61
C TYR A 49 -14.23 11.00 -14.20
N GLY A 50 -15.55 10.81 -14.33
CA GLY A 50 -16.18 9.52 -14.10
C GLY A 50 -15.63 8.42 -15.02
N ASP A 51 -15.50 8.71 -16.33
CA ASP A 51 -14.92 7.79 -17.32
C ASP A 51 -13.43 7.52 -17.03
N TRP A 52 -12.69 8.58 -16.68
CA TRP A 52 -11.29 8.49 -16.28
C TRP A 52 -11.14 7.60 -15.03
N TRP A 53 -12.02 7.78 -14.04
CA TRP A 53 -12.02 7.00 -12.81
C TRP A 53 -12.26 5.51 -13.09
N GLY A 54 -13.22 5.17 -13.95
CA GLY A 54 -13.46 3.79 -14.36
C GLY A 54 -12.21 3.11 -14.92
N ARG A 55 -11.47 3.81 -15.80
CA ARG A 55 -10.19 3.32 -16.34
C ARG A 55 -9.09 3.24 -15.28
N TYR A 56 -9.07 4.19 -14.35
CA TYR A 56 -8.12 4.19 -13.23
C TYR A 56 -8.33 3.01 -12.28
N GLU A 57 -9.58 2.60 -12.10
CA GLU A 57 -9.93 1.49 -11.21
C GLU A 57 -9.39 0.14 -11.69
N ILE A 58 -9.36 -0.09 -12.99
CA ILE A 58 -8.86 -1.32 -13.61
C ILE A 58 -7.39 -1.24 -14.01
N GLY A 59 -6.81 -0.05 -13.99
CA GLY A 59 -5.43 0.20 -14.43
C GLY A 59 -4.39 -0.32 -13.43
N GLY A 60 -3.24 -0.74 -13.98
CA GLY A 60 -2.04 -1.14 -13.25
C GLY A 60 -1.09 0.04 -12.96
N LEU A 61 0.13 -0.31 -12.59
CA LEU A 61 1.22 0.61 -12.32
C LEU A 61 1.92 1.07 -13.61
N LEU A 62 2.54 2.23 -13.53
CA LEU A 62 3.54 2.65 -14.52
C LEU A 62 4.72 1.68 -14.46
N GLU A 63 5.21 1.24 -15.61
CA GLU A 63 6.35 0.32 -15.69
C GLU A 63 7.66 0.91 -15.15
N GLY A 64 8.58 0.04 -14.73
CA GLY A 64 9.93 0.42 -14.32
C GLY A 64 10.06 1.02 -12.92
N GLN A 65 9.01 0.98 -12.10
CA GLN A 65 9.08 1.45 -10.72
C GLN A 65 9.75 0.43 -9.81
N THR A 66 10.54 0.93 -8.87
CA THR A 66 11.15 0.12 -7.81
C THR A 66 10.65 0.61 -6.46
N PRO A 67 10.19 -0.28 -5.58
CA PRO A 67 9.81 0.10 -4.22
C PRO A 67 10.98 0.69 -3.45
N PRO A 68 10.76 1.69 -2.57
CA PRO A 68 11.80 2.21 -1.70
C PRO A 68 12.41 1.10 -0.81
N PRO A 69 13.73 1.14 -0.54
CA PRO A 69 14.40 0.14 0.29
C PRO A 69 13.75 -0.03 1.68
N GLU A 70 13.32 1.07 2.29
CA GLU A 70 12.67 1.08 3.60
C GLU A 70 11.36 0.28 3.60
N LEU A 71 10.62 0.33 2.47
CA LEU A 71 9.38 -0.44 2.32
C LEU A 71 9.67 -1.93 2.15
N LEU A 72 10.73 -2.27 1.41
CA LEU A 72 11.17 -3.66 1.26
C LEU A 72 11.62 -4.24 2.61
N ASP A 73 12.33 -3.46 3.41
CA ASP A 73 12.78 -3.86 4.76
C ASP A 73 11.58 -4.06 5.70
N ALA A 74 10.64 -3.14 5.67
CA ALA A 74 9.41 -3.24 6.45
C ALA A 74 8.59 -4.48 6.07
N ALA A 75 8.49 -4.78 4.78
CA ALA A 75 7.77 -5.96 4.28
C ALA A 75 8.44 -7.27 4.71
N ARG A 76 9.79 -7.33 4.73
CA ARG A 76 10.51 -8.52 5.21
C ARG A 76 10.16 -8.87 6.66
N GLY A 77 9.98 -7.87 7.50
CA GLY A 77 9.61 -8.05 8.90
C GLY A 77 8.11 -8.26 9.16
N ALA A 78 7.24 -8.11 8.17
CA ALA A 78 5.81 -8.28 8.32
C ALA A 78 5.44 -9.76 8.48
N GLY A 79 4.56 -10.10 9.43
CA GLY A 79 4.04 -11.46 9.60
C GLY A 79 3.12 -11.87 8.44
N VAL A 80 2.24 -10.96 8.03
CA VAL A 80 1.28 -11.13 6.92
C VAL A 80 1.28 -9.88 6.03
N ILE A 81 0.98 -10.07 4.75
CA ILE A 81 0.87 -8.96 3.79
C ILE A 81 -0.52 -9.04 3.15
N TYR A 82 -1.27 -7.96 3.23
CA TYR A 82 -2.57 -7.80 2.60
C TYR A 82 -2.50 -6.77 1.48
N SER A 83 -3.33 -6.96 0.45
CA SER A 83 -3.57 -5.95 -0.58
C SER A 83 -5.06 -5.86 -0.90
N SER A 84 -5.49 -4.76 -1.52
CA SER A 84 -6.79 -4.75 -2.17
C SER A 84 -6.77 -5.58 -3.46
N THR A 85 -7.94 -5.91 -3.98
CA THR A 85 -8.07 -6.66 -5.24
C THR A 85 -7.84 -5.80 -6.50
N ARG A 86 -7.48 -4.51 -6.35
CA ARG A 86 -7.15 -3.63 -7.47
C ARG A 86 -5.78 -3.97 -8.04
N LEU A 87 -5.69 -4.05 -9.39
CA LEU A 87 -4.46 -4.46 -10.08
C LEU A 87 -3.22 -3.70 -9.58
N ARG A 88 -3.27 -2.37 -9.52
CA ARG A 88 -2.17 -1.53 -9.04
C ARG A 88 -1.73 -1.84 -7.60
N ALA A 89 -2.66 -2.27 -6.74
CA ALA A 89 -2.33 -2.66 -5.37
C ALA A 89 -1.68 -4.04 -5.32
N GLN A 90 -2.17 -4.97 -6.12
CA GLN A 90 -1.59 -6.31 -6.24
C GLN A 90 -0.19 -6.26 -6.84
N GLU A 91 0.03 -5.47 -7.89
CA GLU A 91 1.36 -5.26 -8.49
C GLU A 91 2.34 -4.63 -7.49
N THR A 92 1.88 -3.64 -6.70
CA THR A 92 2.70 -3.06 -5.63
C THR A 92 3.03 -4.11 -4.57
N ALA A 93 2.03 -4.86 -4.12
CA ALA A 93 2.23 -5.89 -3.11
C ALA A 93 3.16 -7.01 -3.59
N ALA A 94 3.05 -7.42 -4.84
CA ALA A 94 3.96 -8.39 -5.47
C ALA A 94 5.41 -7.88 -5.49
N ALA A 95 5.62 -6.60 -5.89
CA ALA A 95 6.95 -5.99 -5.90
C ALA A 95 7.56 -5.86 -4.49
N VAL A 96 6.73 -5.57 -3.48
CA VAL A 96 7.16 -5.35 -2.09
C VAL A 96 7.36 -6.66 -1.34
N SER A 97 6.55 -7.69 -1.63
CA SER A 97 6.56 -8.97 -0.91
C SER A 97 7.82 -9.81 -1.15
N GLN A 98 8.57 -9.54 -2.21
CA GLN A 98 9.77 -10.29 -2.58
C GLN A 98 9.51 -11.82 -2.68
N GLY A 99 8.38 -12.21 -3.26
CA GLY A 99 7.98 -13.61 -3.43
C GLY A 99 7.26 -14.24 -2.23
N ARG A 100 7.00 -13.48 -1.18
CA ARG A 100 6.17 -13.94 -0.06
C ARG A 100 4.70 -13.91 -0.45
N GLU A 101 3.90 -14.71 0.25
CA GLU A 101 2.45 -14.77 0.06
C GLU A 101 1.79 -13.40 0.38
N VAL A 102 0.86 -13.01 -0.49
CA VAL A 102 0.04 -11.80 -0.35
C VAL A 102 -1.43 -12.21 -0.38
N THR A 103 -2.17 -11.83 0.63
CA THR A 103 -3.62 -12.05 0.67
C THR A 103 -4.34 -10.85 0.07
N ALA A 104 -5.00 -11.03 -1.08
CA ALA A 104 -5.81 -9.99 -1.69
C ALA A 104 -7.25 -10.06 -1.17
N ASP A 105 -7.76 -8.94 -0.62
CA ASP A 105 -9.10 -8.85 -0.08
C ASP A 105 -9.80 -7.56 -0.53
N SER A 106 -11.07 -7.69 -0.93
CA SER A 106 -11.91 -6.57 -1.35
C SER A 106 -12.22 -5.57 -0.24
N LEU A 107 -12.08 -5.98 1.02
CA LEU A 107 -12.22 -5.09 2.17
C LEU A 107 -11.26 -3.90 2.13
N PHE A 108 -10.11 -4.05 1.47
CA PHE A 108 -9.11 -3.00 1.31
C PHE A 108 -9.29 -2.12 0.07
N ILE A 109 -10.43 -2.25 -0.63
CA ILE A 109 -10.75 -1.34 -1.75
C ILE A 109 -11.17 0.02 -1.20
N GLU A 110 -10.56 1.09 -1.74
CA GLU A 110 -10.98 2.46 -1.44
C GLU A 110 -12.45 2.68 -1.86
N ALA A 111 -13.23 3.32 -1.00
CA ALA A 111 -14.63 3.64 -1.31
C ALA A 111 -14.73 4.50 -2.58
N PRO A 112 -15.67 4.22 -3.48
CA PRO A 112 -15.89 5.04 -4.66
C PRO A 112 -16.39 6.43 -4.26
N LEU A 113 -15.80 7.46 -4.88
CA LEU A 113 -16.17 8.85 -4.65
C LEU A 113 -16.61 9.47 -5.98
N PRO A 114 -17.88 9.32 -6.35
CA PRO A 114 -18.39 9.90 -7.58
C PRO A 114 -18.28 11.42 -7.54
N PRO A 115 -17.94 12.08 -8.68
CA PRO A 115 -17.90 13.53 -8.74
C PRO A 115 -19.32 14.10 -8.63
N PRO A 116 -19.48 15.30 -8.04
CA PRO A 116 -20.73 16.02 -8.11
C PRO A 116 -21.06 16.40 -9.55
N ASN A 117 -22.33 16.56 -9.85
CA ASN A 117 -22.81 16.95 -11.19
C ASN A 117 -22.57 18.44 -11.44
N PHE A 118 -21.35 18.80 -11.85
CA PHE A 118 -20.97 20.16 -12.19
C PHE A 118 -21.12 20.44 -13.69
N PRO A 119 -21.37 21.71 -14.07
CA PRO A 119 -21.46 22.11 -15.47
C PRO A 119 -20.15 21.80 -16.24
N ASP A 120 -20.28 21.47 -17.53
CA ASP A 120 -19.16 21.05 -18.37
C ASP A 120 -18.06 22.11 -18.62
N TRP A 121 -18.34 23.39 -18.30
CA TRP A 121 -17.33 24.44 -18.37
C TRP A 121 -16.32 24.36 -17.20
N ILE A 122 -16.65 23.64 -16.10
CA ILE A 122 -15.74 23.39 -14.99
C ILE A 122 -14.86 22.20 -15.35
N LYS A 123 -13.56 22.47 -15.52
CA LYS A 123 -12.55 21.46 -15.77
C LYS A 123 -11.51 21.49 -14.67
N LEU A 124 -11.26 20.33 -14.05
CA LEU A 124 -10.29 20.16 -12.99
C LEU A 124 -9.36 18.97 -13.29
N SER A 125 -8.18 18.97 -12.69
CA SER A 125 -7.33 17.77 -12.74
C SER A 125 -7.91 16.65 -11.88
N PRO A 126 -7.58 15.37 -12.14
CA PRO A 126 -8.03 14.24 -11.34
C PRO A 126 -7.75 14.39 -9.84
N LYS A 127 -6.65 15.05 -9.48
CA LYS A 127 -6.31 15.34 -8.08
C LYS A 127 -7.34 16.26 -7.42
N TRP A 128 -7.73 17.32 -8.12
CA TRP A 128 -8.72 18.27 -7.62
C TRP A 128 -10.13 17.66 -7.62
N TRP A 129 -10.49 16.89 -8.64
CA TRP A 129 -11.75 16.15 -8.64
C TRP A 129 -11.86 15.22 -7.43
N GLY A 130 -10.81 14.48 -7.11
CA GLY A 130 -10.78 13.62 -5.92
C GLY A 130 -10.99 14.40 -4.62
N GLY A 131 -10.42 15.60 -4.49
CA GLY A 131 -10.66 16.51 -3.35
C GLY A 131 -12.09 17.02 -3.28
N VAL A 132 -12.62 17.52 -4.41
CA VAL A 132 -14.00 18.03 -4.54
C VAL A 132 -15.01 16.91 -4.24
N SER A 133 -14.80 15.70 -4.77
CA SER A 133 -15.71 14.57 -4.53
C SER A 133 -15.74 14.17 -3.05
N ARG A 134 -14.60 14.15 -2.36
CA ARG A 134 -14.53 13.89 -0.91
C ARG A 134 -15.26 14.95 -0.10
N PHE A 135 -15.01 16.23 -0.41
CA PHE A 135 -15.68 17.33 0.24
C PHE A 135 -17.20 17.26 0.03
N TRP A 136 -17.63 17.06 -1.23
CA TRP A 136 -19.03 16.95 -1.59
C TRP A 136 -19.71 15.79 -0.86
N TRP A 137 -19.10 14.63 -0.87
CA TRP A 137 -19.61 13.46 -0.18
C TRP A 137 -19.75 13.69 1.32
N HIS A 138 -18.77 14.32 1.94
CA HIS A 138 -18.77 14.56 3.40
C HIS A 138 -19.87 15.52 3.83
N PHE A 139 -20.17 16.56 3.05
CA PHE A 139 -21.10 17.61 3.46
C PHE A 139 -22.52 17.47 2.86
N PHE A 140 -22.69 16.80 1.74
CA PHE A 140 -23.94 16.76 1.01
C PHE A 140 -24.54 15.37 0.81
N ASN A 141 -23.79 14.31 1.09
CA ASN A 141 -24.26 12.94 0.91
C ASN A 141 -24.41 12.27 2.29
N HIS A 142 -25.33 12.81 3.08
CA HIS A 142 -25.74 12.16 4.33
C HIS A 142 -26.80 11.10 3.99
N HIS A 143 -26.38 9.85 4.01
CA HIS A 143 -27.27 8.69 4.05
C HIS A 143 -27.17 7.99 5.39
#